data_aa827fc1d1f2ed152b816190d9238a69
#
_entry.id   aa827fc1d1f2ed152b816190d9238a69
#
_cell.length_a   1.000
_cell.length_b   1.000
_cell.length_c   1.000
_cell.angle_alpha   90.00
_cell.angle_beta   90.00
_cell.angle_gamma   90.00
#
_symmetry.space_group_name_H-M   'P 1'
#
loop_
_entity.id
_entity.type
_entity.pdbx_description
1 polymer ?
#
loop_
_entity_poly.entity_id
_entity_poly.type
_entity_poly.pdbx_seq_one_letter_code
_entity_poly.pdbx_strand_id
1 'polypeptide(L)'
;MIINFRFIAESIPKLLGATPITLLMAFASAAIGWLLGLGIALIRKNKVPVLSQIFAVYVSFLRGVPMIILLYISYYALPNIIYSYGVSIGREINVDAVPAVAYAIIALVLEQSAYASEIFRSSLAAVDEGQMEAAYSVGMTKTQALVRIVLPQAMAIALPNLSGLFLGLVKGTSLAYYVGVYEITATANLLAMPALNFIEAYIMTTIISVSYTHLTLPTNSRV
;
A
#
# COMPACT_ATOMS: atom_id res chain seq x y z
N MET A 1 23.41 30.64 -2.76
CA MET A 1 22.06 30.06 -2.75
C MET A 1 21.42 30.48 -1.43
N ILE A 2 20.42 31.37 -1.46
CA ILE A 2 19.80 31.89 -0.23
C ILE A 2 18.44 31.19 -0.13
N ILE A 3 18.21 30.48 0.96
CA ILE A 3 16.94 29.78 1.25
C ILE A 3 15.84 30.83 1.40
N ASN A 4 14.74 30.63 0.69
CA ASN A 4 13.59 31.53 0.72
C ASN A 4 12.64 31.16 1.88
N PHE A 5 12.90 31.72 3.06
CA PHE A 5 12.08 31.45 4.27
C PHE A 5 10.62 31.91 4.14
N ARG A 6 10.36 32.97 3.35
CA ARG A 6 9.00 33.43 3.08
C ARG A 6 8.21 32.39 2.32
N PHE A 7 8.81 31.82 1.27
CA PHE A 7 8.21 30.73 0.51
C PHE A 7 7.91 29.51 1.41
N ILE A 8 8.83 29.17 2.30
CA ILE A 8 8.64 28.09 3.28
C ILE A 8 7.38 28.35 4.13
N ALA A 9 7.28 29.55 4.75
CA ALA A 9 6.16 29.88 5.63
C ALA A 9 4.79 29.86 4.91
N GLU A 10 4.74 30.36 3.66
CA GLU A 10 3.52 30.42 2.85
C GLU A 10 3.11 29.05 2.30
N SER A 11 4.05 28.13 2.14
CA SER A 11 3.81 26.81 1.55
C SER A 11 3.41 25.72 2.56
N ILE A 12 3.86 25.81 3.81
CA ILE A 12 3.55 24.82 4.86
C ILE A 12 2.03 24.55 4.99
N PRO A 13 1.14 25.55 5.11
CA PRO A 13 -0.29 25.29 5.25
C PRO A 13 -0.88 24.54 4.04
N LYS A 14 -0.39 24.83 2.82
CA LYS A 14 -0.85 24.19 1.59
C LYS A 14 -0.40 22.74 1.51
N LEU A 15 0.85 22.45 1.91
CA LEU A 15 1.38 21.10 1.97
C LEU A 15 0.66 20.26 3.04
N LEU A 16 0.39 20.84 4.21
CA LEU A 16 -0.42 20.19 5.25
C LEU A 16 -1.85 19.92 4.76
N GLY A 17 -2.44 20.80 3.94
CA GLY A 17 -3.74 20.60 3.31
C GLY A 17 -3.76 19.41 2.32
N ALA A 18 -2.63 19.05 1.71
CA ALA A 18 -2.51 17.88 0.82
C ALA A 18 -2.24 16.57 1.57
N THR A 19 -1.81 16.63 2.84
CA THR A 19 -1.50 15.46 3.68
C THR A 19 -2.65 14.46 3.78
N PRO A 20 -3.94 14.86 3.93
CA PRO A 20 -5.05 13.92 4.02
C PRO A 20 -5.17 12.99 2.80
N ILE A 21 -4.87 13.46 1.59
CA ILE A 21 -4.92 12.63 0.37
C ILE A 21 -3.80 11.57 0.41
N THR A 22 -2.58 11.98 0.78
CA THR A 22 -1.44 11.07 0.97
C THR A 22 -1.78 9.97 1.98
N LEU A 23 -2.30 10.34 3.14
CA LEU A 23 -2.68 9.40 4.19
C LEU A 23 -3.86 8.51 3.79
N LEU A 24 -4.87 9.06 3.12
CA LEU A 24 -5.99 8.29 2.59
C LEU A 24 -5.49 7.18 1.67
N MET A 25 -4.63 7.52 0.70
CA MET A 25 -4.03 6.51 -0.20
C MET A 25 -3.28 5.45 0.58
N ALA A 26 -2.42 5.85 1.53
CA ALA A 26 -1.62 4.92 2.31
C ALA A 26 -2.49 3.98 3.16
N PHE A 27 -3.43 4.51 3.95
CA PHE A 27 -4.26 3.70 4.84
C PHE A 27 -5.25 2.83 4.07
N ALA A 28 -5.92 3.36 3.05
CA ALA A 28 -6.86 2.58 2.23
C ALA A 28 -6.13 1.44 1.52
N SER A 29 -4.97 1.72 0.92
CA SER A 29 -4.20 0.70 0.20
C SER A 29 -3.61 -0.34 1.14
N ALA A 30 -3.12 0.04 2.32
CA ALA A 30 -2.65 -0.90 3.33
C ALA A 30 -3.79 -1.80 3.82
N ALA A 31 -4.92 -1.22 4.23
CA ALA A 31 -6.04 -1.99 4.76
C ALA A 31 -6.55 -3.02 3.75
N ILE A 32 -6.85 -2.60 2.53
CA ILE A 32 -7.37 -3.49 1.49
C ILE A 32 -6.29 -4.47 1.03
N GLY A 33 -5.08 -3.97 0.74
CA GLY A 33 -3.98 -4.78 0.23
C GLY A 33 -3.52 -5.85 1.21
N TRP A 34 -3.46 -5.54 2.52
CA TRP A 34 -3.07 -6.52 3.54
C TRP A 34 -4.14 -7.57 3.78
N LEU A 35 -5.42 -7.22 3.73
CA LEU A 35 -6.51 -8.20 3.79
C LEU A 35 -6.46 -9.16 2.61
N LEU A 36 -6.27 -8.65 1.39
CA LEU A 36 -6.07 -9.48 0.20
C LEU A 36 -4.80 -10.33 0.32
N GLY A 37 -3.70 -9.75 0.79
CA GLY A 37 -2.42 -10.42 1.00
C GLY A 37 -2.53 -11.59 1.99
N LEU A 38 -3.26 -11.41 3.09
CA LEU A 38 -3.53 -12.48 4.06
C LEU A 38 -4.33 -13.61 3.40
N GLY A 39 -5.38 -13.27 2.64
CA GLY A 39 -6.17 -14.27 1.90
C GLY A 39 -5.30 -15.07 0.93
N ILE A 40 -4.46 -14.39 0.15
CA ILE A 40 -3.51 -15.01 -0.78
C ILE A 40 -2.53 -15.94 -0.04
N ALA A 41 -1.98 -15.49 1.09
CA ALA A 41 -1.06 -16.28 1.91
C ALA A 41 -1.72 -17.56 2.43
N LEU A 42 -2.98 -17.48 2.89
CA LEU A 42 -3.73 -18.63 3.38
C LEU A 42 -4.06 -19.63 2.25
N ILE A 43 -4.44 -19.16 1.07
CA ILE A 43 -4.68 -20.01 -0.11
C ILE A 43 -3.40 -20.77 -0.49
N ARG A 44 -2.26 -20.07 -0.52
CA ARG A 44 -0.97 -20.66 -0.85
C ARG A 44 -0.47 -21.62 0.25
N LYS A 45 -0.67 -21.27 1.54
CA LYS A 45 -0.32 -22.17 2.67
C LYS A 45 -1.11 -23.47 2.61
N ASN A 46 -2.40 -23.40 2.31
CA ASN A 46 -3.26 -24.59 2.22
C ASN A 46 -3.12 -25.36 0.89
N LYS A 47 -2.23 -24.91 -0.01
CA LYS A 47 -1.98 -25.53 -1.32
C LYS A 47 -3.26 -25.79 -2.12
N VAL A 48 -4.20 -24.81 -2.09
CA VAL A 48 -5.46 -24.93 -2.83
C VAL A 48 -5.15 -25.16 -4.31
N PRO A 49 -5.64 -26.27 -4.94
CA PRO A 49 -5.31 -26.60 -6.31
C PRO A 49 -5.61 -25.43 -7.27
N VAL A 50 -4.77 -25.23 -8.28
CA VAL A 50 -4.86 -24.16 -9.28
C VAL A 50 -4.68 -22.76 -8.70
N LEU A 51 -5.46 -22.35 -7.69
CA LEU A 51 -5.40 -21.01 -7.10
C LEU A 51 -4.04 -20.69 -6.48
N SER A 52 -3.42 -21.68 -5.82
CA SER A 52 -2.08 -21.49 -5.24
C SER A 52 -1.03 -21.17 -6.30
N GLN A 53 -1.12 -21.78 -7.48
CA GLN A 53 -0.21 -21.53 -8.60
C GLN A 53 -0.49 -20.15 -9.24
N ILE A 54 -1.75 -19.83 -9.48
CA ILE A 54 -2.17 -18.51 -10.02
C ILE A 54 -1.65 -17.39 -9.10
N PHE A 55 -1.88 -17.51 -7.79
CA PHE A 55 -1.40 -16.49 -6.85
C PHE A 55 0.12 -16.48 -6.67
N ALA A 56 0.81 -17.59 -6.90
CA ALA A 56 2.28 -17.60 -6.93
C ALA A 56 2.80 -16.75 -8.10
N VAL A 57 2.23 -16.91 -9.28
CA VAL A 57 2.56 -16.10 -10.47
C VAL A 57 2.19 -14.62 -10.25
N TYR A 58 0.99 -14.36 -9.75
CA TYR A 58 0.52 -13.00 -9.42
C TYR A 58 1.50 -12.26 -8.50
N VAL A 59 1.86 -12.89 -7.38
CA VAL A 59 2.79 -12.30 -6.40
C VAL A 59 4.17 -12.09 -7.00
N SER A 60 4.69 -13.07 -7.75
CA SER A 60 5.99 -12.95 -8.40
C SER A 60 6.02 -11.82 -9.43
N PHE A 61 4.97 -11.71 -10.23
CA PHE A 61 4.84 -10.67 -11.25
C PHE A 61 4.77 -9.28 -10.61
N LEU A 62 3.84 -9.04 -9.67
CA LEU A 62 3.64 -7.72 -9.08
C LEU A 62 4.83 -7.22 -8.25
N ARG A 63 5.57 -8.14 -7.62
CA ARG A 63 6.80 -7.78 -6.90
C ARG A 63 7.97 -7.46 -7.83
N GLY A 64 7.91 -7.92 -9.08
CA GLY A 64 8.92 -7.62 -10.10
C GLY A 64 8.65 -6.35 -10.91
N VAL A 65 7.41 -5.85 -10.91
CA VAL A 65 7.03 -4.66 -11.68
C VAL A 65 7.31 -3.39 -10.87
N PRO A 66 8.01 -2.39 -11.43
CA PRO A 66 8.19 -1.09 -10.79
C PRO A 66 6.84 -0.42 -10.49
N MET A 67 6.69 0.16 -9.29
CA MET A 67 5.45 0.80 -8.84
C MET A 67 4.91 1.84 -9.83
N ILE A 68 5.78 2.63 -10.45
CA ILE A 68 5.36 3.65 -11.44
C ILE A 68 4.66 3.01 -12.64
N ILE A 69 5.09 1.82 -13.07
CA ILE A 69 4.47 1.09 -14.17
C ILE A 69 3.08 0.59 -13.78
N LEU A 70 2.90 0.10 -12.54
CA LEU A 70 1.58 -0.30 -12.02
C LEU A 70 0.62 0.90 -11.97
N LEU A 71 1.11 2.07 -11.57
CA LEU A 71 0.33 3.32 -11.58
C LEU A 71 -0.11 3.69 -13.01
N TYR A 72 0.79 3.63 -13.99
CA TYR A 72 0.44 3.91 -15.38
C TYR A 72 -0.54 2.90 -15.96
N ILE A 73 -0.36 1.60 -15.69
CA ILE A 73 -1.30 0.57 -16.12
C ILE A 73 -2.68 0.82 -15.50
N SER A 74 -2.73 1.08 -14.19
CA SER A 74 -3.99 1.34 -13.49
C SER A 74 -4.69 2.60 -14.03
N TYR A 75 -3.95 3.67 -14.28
CA TYR A 75 -4.51 4.95 -14.70
C TYR A 75 -4.91 4.99 -16.18
N TYR A 76 -4.11 4.38 -17.08
CA TYR A 76 -4.36 4.44 -18.51
C TYR A 76 -5.10 3.22 -19.08
N ALA A 77 -4.80 2.01 -18.60
CA ALA A 77 -5.42 0.82 -19.16
C ALA A 77 -6.76 0.47 -18.50
N LEU A 78 -6.88 0.63 -17.17
CA LEU A 78 -8.08 0.22 -16.45
C LEU A 78 -9.34 0.99 -16.87
N PRO A 79 -9.34 2.31 -17.06
CA PRO A 79 -10.50 3.03 -17.59
C PRO A 79 -10.95 2.49 -18.97
N ASN A 80 -10.00 2.25 -19.87
CA ASN A 80 -10.29 1.72 -21.19
C ASN A 80 -10.91 0.31 -21.14
N ILE A 81 -10.43 -0.55 -20.24
CA ILE A 81 -10.98 -1.88 -20.02
C ILE A 81 -12.42 -1.78 -19.50
N ILE A 82 -12.65 -0.92 -18.49
CA ILE A 82 -13.98 -0.71 -17.88
C ILE A 82 -14.96 -0.15 -18.93
N TYR A 83 -14.53 0.83 -19.71
CA TYR A 83 -15.34 1.41 -20.78
C TYR A 83 -15.71 0.36 -21.84
N SER A 84 -14.73 -0.38 -22.36
CA SER A 84 -14.94 -1.41 -23.37
C SER A 84 -15.89 -2.51 -22.87
N TYR A 85 -15.75 -2.92 -21.61
CA TYR A 85 -16.66 -3.86 -20.98
C TYR A 85 -18.08 -3.28 -20.87
N GLY A 86 -18.21 -2.02 -20.44
CA GLY A 86 -19.51 -1.32 -20.41
C GLY A 86 -20.22 -1.36 -21.75
N VAL A 87 -19.52 -0.97 -22.82
CA VAL A 87 -20.04 -1.02 -24.19
C VAL A 87 -20.48 -2.44 -24.58
N SER A 88 -19.71 -3.47 -24.23
CA SER A 88 -20.03 -4.87 -24.56
C SER A 88 -21.33 -5.38 -23.92
N ILE A 89 -21.71 -4.82 -22.77
CA ILE A 89 -22.97 -5.16 -22.05
C ILE A 89 -24.09 -4.13 -22.29
N GLY A 90 -23.91 -3.21 -23.25
CA GLY A 90 -24.91 -2.19 -23.61
C GLY A 90 -25.09 -1.08 -22.55
N ARG A 91 -24.07 -0.81 -21.72
CA ARG A 91 -24.06 0.25 -20.71
C ARG A 91 -22.94 1.23 -20.98
N GLU A 92 -23.25 2.51 -21.04
CA GLU A 92 -22.23 3.57 -21.02
C GLU A 92 -21.76 3.79 -19.60
N ILE A 93 -20.50 3.41 -19.31
CA ILE A 93 -19.85 3.66 -18.02
C ILE A 93 -18.99 4.92 -18.17
N ASN A 94 -19.34 5.96 -17.44
CA ASN A 94 -18.54 7.20 -17.43
C ASN A 94 -17.27 6.99 -16.58
N VAL A 95 -16.19 6.59 -17.22
CA VAL A 95 -14.89 6.35 -16.56
C VAL A 95 -14.19 7.65 -16.18
N ASP A 96 -14.52 8.78 -16.82
CA ASP A 96 -13.94 10.09 -16.54
C ASP A 96 -14.45 10.68 -15.21
N ALA A 97 -15.58 10.17 -14.71
CA ALA A 97 -16.09 10.54 -13.39
C ALA A 97 -15.28 9.93 -12.22
N VAL A 98 -14.45 8.93 -12.50
CA VAL A 98 -13.62 8.29 -11.47
C VAL A 98 -12.35 9.12 -11.25
N PRO A 99 -12.11 9.63 -10.03
CA PRO A 99 -10.95 10.46 -9.76
C PRO A 99 -9.63 9.67 -9.87
N ALA A 100 -8.55 10.33 -10.31
CA ALA A 100 -7.23 9.73 -10.46
C ALA A 100 -6.72 9.00 -9.19
N VAL A 101 -7.10 9.52 -8.01
CA VAL A 101 -6.75 8.91 -6.71
C VAL A 101 -7.30 7.49 -6.56
N ALA A 102 -8.46 7.19 -7.15
CA ALA A 102 -9.04 5.83 -7.09
C ALA A 102 -8.18 4.83 -7.88
N TYR A 103 -7.76 5.20 -9.08
CA TYR A 103 -6.84 4.37 -9.88
C TYR A 103 -5.47 4.21 -9.22
N ALA A 104 -4.96 5.26 -8.57
CA ALA A 104 -3.73 5.18 -7.80
C ALA A 104 -3.87 4.20 -6.61
N ILE A 105 -4.98 4.26 -5.87
CA ILE A 105 -5.27 3.31 -4.78
C ILE A 105 -5.31 1.87 -5.30
N ILE A 106 -5.91 1.61 -6.46
CA ILE A 106 -5.95 0.26 -7.03
C ILE A 106 -4.52 -0.27 -7.29
N ALA A 107 -3.65 0.53 -7.91
CA ALA A 107 -2.27 0.15 -8.16
C ALA A 107 -1.52 -0.15 -6.84
N LEU A 108 -1.67 0.73 -5.86
CA LEU A 108 -1.07 0.58 -4.53
C LEU A 108 -1.59 -0.68 -3.80
N VAL A 109 -2.90 -0.96 -3.88
CA VAL A 109 -3.52 -2.17 -3.31
C VAL A 109 -2.95 -3.44 -3.93
N LEU A 110 -2.81 -3.48 -5.24
CA LEU A 110 -2.24 -4.64 -5.95
C LEU A 110 -0.81 -4.90 -5.49
N GLU A 111 0.03 -3.88 -5.44
CA GLU A 111 1.41 -3.99 -4.93
C GLU A 111 1.43 -4.46 -3.47
N GLN A 112 0.68 -3.78 -2.60
CA GLN A 112 0.63 -4.09 -1.18
C GLN A 112 0.14 -5.52 -0.91
N SER A 113 -0.84 -6.01 -1.68
CA SER A 113 -1.34 -7.38 -1.55
C SER A 113 -0.26 -8.42 -1.86
N ALA A 114 0.58 -8.17 -2.86
CA ALA A 114 1.66 -9.07 -3.22
C ALA A 114 2.77 -9.11 -2.15
N TYR A 115 3.23 -7.95 -1.67
CA TYR A 115 4.24 -7.89 -0.62
C TYR A 115 3.73 -8.42 0.71
N ALA A 116 2.53 -8.03 1.14
CA ALA A 116 1.92 -8.49 2.37
C ALA A 116 1.69 -10.01 2.36
N SER A 117 1.33 -10.59 1.21
CA SER A 117 1.13 -12.05 1.10
C SER A 117 2.41 -12.82 1.43
N GLU A 118 3.58 -12.35 1.04
CA GLU A 118 4.85 -13.00 1.39
C GLU A 118 5.21 -12.80 2.87
N ILE A 119 4.94 -11.60 3.42
CA ILE A 119 5.12 -11.36 4.86
C ILE A 119 4.23 -12.31 5.67
N PHE A 120 2.94 -12.41 5.35
CA PHE A 120 2.05 -13.33 6.05
C PHE A 120 2.44 -14.78 5.85
N ARG A 121 2.84 -15.18 4.63
CA ARG A 121 3.27 -16.55 4.34
C ARG A 121 4.50 -16.94 5.18
N SER A 122 5.51 -16.08 5.24
CA SER A 122 6.72 -16.33 6.04
C SER A 122 6.42 -16.31 7.55
N SER A 123 5.58 -15.40 8.02
CA SER A 123 5.18 -15.33 9.43
C SER A 123 4.34 -16.53 9.85
N LEU A 124 3.44 -17.01 8.99
CA LEU A 124 2.67 -18.24 9.24
C LEU A 124 3.55 -19.50 9.23
N ALA A 125 4.66 -19.50 8.49
CA ALA A 125 5.62 -20.59 8.47
C ALA A 125 6.59 -20.55 9.67
N ALA A 126 6.74 -19.39 10.31
CA ALA A 126 7.61 -19.21 11.48
C ALA A 126 6.96 -19.64 12.80
N VAL A 127 5.64 -19.87 12.83
CA VAL A 127 4.96 -20.44 13.99
C VAL A 127 5.27 -21.91 14.08
N ASP A 128 5.70 -22.36 15.26
CA ASP A 128 6.06 -23.75 15.52
C ASP A 128 4.91 -24.73 15.21
N GLU A 129 5.19 -25.81 14.47
CA GLU A 129 4.18 -26.80 14.07
C GLU A 129 3.56 -27.51 15.28
N GLY A 130 4.29 -27.63 16.39
CA GLY A 130 3.78 -28.19 17.65
C GLY A 130 2.58 -27.42 18.22
N GLN A 131 2.42 -26.13 17.86
CA GLN A 131 1.22 -25.36 18.24
C GLN A 131 -0.05 -25.92 17.60
N MET A 132 0.03 -26.42 16.37
CA MET A 132 -1.09 -27.06 15.69
C MET A 132 -1.36 -28.45 16.29
N GLU A 133 -0.30 -29.21 16.58
CA GLU A 133 -0.41 -30.56 17.19
C GLU A 133 -1.03 -30.47 18.60
N ALA A 134 -0.57 -29.53 19.43
CA ALA A 134 -1.13 -29.26 20.74
C ALA A 134 -2.63 -28.85 20.67
N ALA A 135 -3.00 -28.02 19.70
CA ALA A 135 -4.39 -27.63 19.50
C ALA A 135 -5.28 -28.84 19.12
N TYR A 136 -4.77 -29.74 18.27
CA TYR A 136 -5.49 -30.98 17.91
C TYR A 136 -5.63 -31.93 19.08
N SER A 137 -4.63 -32.04 19.96
CA SER A 137 -4.69 -32.94 21.13
C SER A 137 -5.77 -32.56 22.13
N VAL A 138 -6.18 -31.27 22.14
CA VAL A 138 -7.32 -30.77 22.96
C VAL A 138 -8.64 -30.69 22.16
N GLY A 139 -8.71 -31.34 21.00
CA GLY A 139 -9.93 -31.47 20.20
C GLY A 139 -10.29 -30.27 19.33
N MET A 140 -9.39 -29.31 19.09
CA MET A 140 -9.65 -28.21 18.18
C MET A 140 -9.70 -28.68 16.73
N THR A 141 -10.62 -28.11 15.95
CA THR A 141 -10.62 -28.29 14.49
C THR A 141 -9.47 -27.46 13.86
N LYS A 142 -9.08 -27.82 12.64
CA LYS A 142 -8.04 -27.09 11.88
C LYS A 142 -8.30 -25.57 11.83
N THR A 143 -9.55 -25.16 11.60
CA THR A 143 -9.91 -23.76 11.53
C THR A 143 -9.81 -23.08 12.91
N GLN A 144 -10.25 -23.75 13.98
CA GLN A 144 -10.13 -23.23 15.35
C GLN A 144 -8.66 -23.06 15.74
N ALA A 145 -7.82 -24.04 15.49
CA ALA A 145 -6.39 -23.99 15.76
C ALA A 145 -5.71 -22.86 14.95
N LEU A 146 -6.04 -22.75 13.65
CA LEU A 146 -5.51 -21.69 12.81
C LEU A 146 -5.89 -20.29 13.31
N VAL A 147 -7.17 -20.05 13.58
CA VAL A 147 -7.67 -18.70 13.92
C VAL A 147 -7.32 -18.31 15.36
N ARG A 148 -7.39 -19.26 16.31
CA ARG A 148 -7.22 -18.94 17.73
C ARG A 148 -5.78 -19.05 18.24
N ILE A 149 -4.95 -19.88 17.60
CA ILE A 149 -3.59 -20.16 18.06
C ILE A 149 -2.53 -19.63 17.09
N VAL A 150 -2.58 -20.06 15.81
CA VAL A 150 -1.52 -19.79 14.84
C VAL A 150 -1.59 -18.36 14.33
N LEU A 151 -2.77 -17.88 13.93
CA LEU A 151 -2.91 -16.57 13.31
C LEU A 151 -2.51 -15.41 14.25
N PRO A 152 -2.90 -15.37 15.55
CA PRO A 152 -2.42 -14.34 16.46
C PRO A 152 -0.90 -14.29 16.61
N GLN A 153 -0.25 -15.45 16.71
CA GLN A 153 1.21 -15.56 16.80
C GLN A 153 1.87 -15.10 15.49
N ALA A 154 1.36 -15.55 14.34
CA ALA A 154 1.85 -15.14 13.04
C ALA A 154 1.70 -13.62 12.82
N MET A 155 0.60 -13.02 13.29
CA MET A 155 0.39 -11.57 13.22
C MET A 155 1.42 -10.80 14.04
N ALA A 156 1.77 -11.27 15.24
CA ALA A 156 2.82 -10.66 16.05
C ALA A 156 4.18 -10.70 15.34
N ILE A 157 4.50 -11.81 14.66
CA ILE A 157 5.73 -11.95 13.84
C ILE A 157 5.67 -11.07 12.59
N ALA A 158 4.50 -10.91 11.97
CA ALA A 158 4.32 -10.13 10.75
C ALA A 158 4.42 -8.62 10.99
N LEU A 159 4.01 -8.15 12.17
CA LEU A 159 3.81 -6.72 12.48
C LEU A 159 5.03 -5.84 12.21
N PRO A 160 6.27 -6.19 12.59
CA PRO A 160 7.45 -5.38 12.28
C PRO A 160 7.67 -5.20 10.77
N ASN A 161 7.50 -6.28 10.00
CA ASN A 161 7.65 -6.24 8.54
C ASN A 161 6.52 -5.47 7.86
N LEU A 162 5.28 -5.60 8.33
CA LEU A 162 4.14 -4.80 7.86
C LEU A 162 4.33 -3.32 8.16
N SER A 163 4.92 -2.97 9.31
CA SER A 163 5.27 -1.59 9.63
C SER A 163 6.29 -1.01 8.65
N GLY A 164 7.33 -1.77 8.31
CA GLY A 164 8.29 -1.40 7.27
C GLY A 164 7.64 -1.25 5.89
N LEU A 165 6.75 -2.18 5.53
CA LEU A 165 5.98 -2.13 4.28
C LEU A 165 5.07 -0.89 4.22
N PHE A 166 4.41 -0.51 5.33
CA PHE A 166 3.59 0.70 5.41
C PHE A 166 4.42 1.97 5.21
N LEU A 167 5.61 2.06 5.83
CA LEU A 167 6.51 3.19 5.62
C LEU A 167 6.96 3.31 4.17
N GLY A 168 7.24 2.18 3.51
CA GLY A 168 7.52 2.13 2.08
C GLY A 168 6.35 2.62 1.25
N LEU A 169 5.13 2.19 1.58
CA LEU A 169 3.90 2.61 0.93
C LEU A 169 3.68 4.12 1.03
N VAL A 170 3.81 4.69 2.24
CA VAL A 170 3.66 6.14 2.44
C VAL A 170 4.63 6.94 1.56
N LYS A 171 5.87 6.49 1.43
CA LYS A 171 6.84 7.10 0.49
C LYS A 171 6.45 6.86 -0.97
N GLY A 172 5.92 5.68 -1.28
CA GLY A 172 5.47 5.29 -2.63
C GLY A 172 4.29 6.10 -3.14
N THR A 173 3.43 6.64 -2.26
CA THR A 173 2.31 7.50 -2.67
C THR A 173 2.77 8.73 -3.45
N SER A 174 4.00 9.21 -3.25
CA SER A 174 4.59 10.32 -4.01
C SER A 174 4.63 10.07 -5.51
N LEU A 175 4.69 8.81 -5.95
CA LEU A 175 4.66 8.45 -7.37
C LEU A 175 3.28 8.69 -8.01
N ALA A 176 2.21 8.83 -7.22
CA ALA A 176 0.88 9.15 -7.73
C ALA A 176 0.81 10.55 -8.37
N TYR A 177 1.78 11.43 -8.09
CA TYR A 177 1.98 12.68 -8.83
C TYR A 177 2.00 12.48 -10.34
N TYR A 178 2.67 11.43 -10.83
CA TYR A 178 2.83 11.15 -12.27
C TYR A 178 1.53 10.73 -12.97
N VAL A 179 0.50 10.40 -12.22
CA VAL A 179 -0.85 10.11 -12.73
C VAL A 179 -1.88 11.18 -12.34
N GLY A 180 -1.39 12.38 -11.99
CA GLY A 180 -2.24 13.55 -11.76
C GLY A 180 -2.93 13.60 -10.39
N VAL A 181 -2.44 12.86 -9.40
CA VAL A 181 -2.95 12.96 -8.02
C VAL A 181 -2.25 14.10 -7.29
N TYR A 182 -3.03 15.08 -6.81
CA TYR A 182 -2.52 16.23 -6.06
C TYR A 182 -2.33 15.88 -4.57
N GLU A 183 -1.30 15.08 -4.29
CA GLU A 183 -0.82 14.76 -2.94
C GLU A 183 0.31 15.74 -2.53
N ILE A 184 1.01 15.48 -1.43
CA ILE A 184 2.04 16.41 -0.90
C ILE A 184 3.11 16.74 -1.94
N THR A 185 3.64 15.73 -2.67
CA THR A 185 4.74 15.93 -3.64
C THR A 185 4.27 16.72 -4.85
N ALA A 186 3.07 16.41 -5.37
CA ALA A 186 2.45 17.17 -6.45
C ALA A 186 2.24 18.64 -6.04
N THR A 187 1.72 18.87 -4.84
CA THR A 187 1.50 20.21 -4.30
C THR A 187 2.82 20.96 -4.14
N ALA A 188 3.87 20.30 -3.63
CA ALA A 188 5.20 20.90 -3.51
C ALA A 188 5.77 21.34 -4.87
N ASN A 189 5.65 20.49 -5.89
CA ASN A 189 6.08 20.81 -7.26
C ASN A 189 5.35 22.01 -7.82
N LEU A 190 4.02 22.05 -7.69
CA LEU A 190 3.20 23.17 -8.18
C LEU A 190 3.55 24.50 -7.50
N LEU A 191 3.82 24.49 -6.20
CA LEU A 191 4.21 25.66 -5.45
C LEU A 191 5.62 26.14 -5.81
N ALA A 192 6.54 25.21 -6.08
CA ALA A 192 7.92 25.54 -6.41
C ALA A 192 8.10 26.10 -7.83
N MET A 193 7.26 25.69 -8.78
CA MET A 193 7.41 25.97 -10.22
C MET A 193 7.53 27.45 -10.57
N PRO A 194 6.70 28.40 -10.04
CA PRO A 194 6.73 29.79 -10.46
C PRO A 194 8.06 30.54 -10.17
N ALA A 195 8.74 30.16 -9.08
CA ALA A 195 9.96 30.81 -8.63
C ALA A 195 11.15 29.85 -8.50
N LEU A 196 11.03 28.62 -9.01
CA LEU A 196 12.04 27.56 -9.00
C LEU A 196 12.54 27.20 -7.58
N ASN A 197 11.69 27.34 -6.57
CA ASN A 197 12.00 27.05 -5.15
C ASN A 197 11.90 25.55 -4.85
N PHE A 198 12.41 24.67 -5.71
CA PHE A 198 12.29 23.22 -5.59
C PHE A 198 13.01 22.66 -4.36
N ILE A 199 14.14 23.26 -3.97
CA ILE A 199 14.93 22.78 -2.83
C ILE A 199 14.14 23.01 -1.53
N GLU A 200 13.60 24.19 -1.34
CA GLU A 200 12.77 24.53 -0.18
C GLU A 200 11.52 23.65 -0.13
N ALA A 201 10.86 23.46 -1.28
CA ALA A 201 9.66 22.62 -1.38
C ALA A 201 9.96 21.16 -0.98
N TYR A 202 11.04 20.58 -1.47
CA TYR A 202 11.40 19.20 -1.13
C TYR A 202 11.93 19.04 0.30
N ILE A 203 12.63 20.02 0.85
CA ILE A 203 12.99 20.01 2.27
C ILE A 203 11.73 19.97 3.14
N MET A 204 10.73 20.82 2.85
CA MET A 204 9.48 20.85 3.59
C MET A 204 8.70 19.54 3.45
N THR A 205 8.60 19.02 2.22
CA THR A 205 7.94 17.73 1.96
C THR A 205 8.61 16.61 2.74
N THR A 206 9.93 16.60 2.80
CA THR A 206 10.71 15.63 3.58
C THR A 206 10.40 15.75 5.07
N ILE A 207 10.42 16.97 5.63
CA ILE A 207 10.15 17.20 7.05
C ILE A 207 8.73 16.75 7.41
N ILE A 208 7.72 17.12 6.60
CA ILE A 208 6.34 16.72 6.82
C ILE A 208 6.21 15.19 6.71
N SER A 209 6.80 14.58 5.69
CA SER A 209 6.76 13.13 5.47
C SER A 209 7.41 12.36 6.63
N VAL A 210 8.56 12.80 7.11
CA VAL A 210 9.23 12.18 8.26
C VAL A 210 8.41 12.35 9.53
N SER A 211 7.80 13.51 9.73
CA SER A 211 7.02 13.80 10.95
C SER A 211 5.85 12.83 11.12
N TYR A 212 5.02 12.62 10.08
CA TYR A 212 3.88 11.71 10.22
C TYR A 212 4.30 10.23 10.20
N THR A 213 5.40 9.85 9.57
CA THR A 213 5.91 8.48 9.64
C THR A 213 6.43 8.13 11.04
N HIS A 214 7.07 9.06 11.73
CA HIS A 214 7.50 8.86 13.12
C HIS A 214 6.34 8.89 14.13
N LEU A 215 5.30 9.71 13.89
CA LEU A 215 4.13 9.78 14.76
C LEU A 215 3.21 8.55 14.66
N THR A 216 3.16 7.90 13.51
CA THR A 216 2.28 6.74 13.29
C THR A 216 2.87 5.41 13.75
N LEU A 217 4.14 5.34 14.02
CA LEU A 217 4.79 4.13 14.55
C LEU A 217 5.36 4.43 15.93
N PRO A 218 4.90 3.70 16.97
CA PRO A 218 5.61 3.72 18.24
C PRO A 218 7.03 3.18 17.99
N THR A 219 8.02 4.07 18.05
CA THR A 219 9.43 3.67 18.07
C THR A 219 9.68 2.97 19.40
N ASN A 220 9.30 1.71 19.49
CA ASN A 220 9.65 0.87 20.62
C ASN A 220 11.10 0.41 20.42
N SER A 221 12.03 1.34 20.61
CA SER A 221 13.44 1.05 20.78
C SER A 221 13.66 0.49 22.20
N ARG A 222 13.14 -0.70 22.45
CA ARG A 222 13.58 -1.57 23.54
C ARG A 222 13.96 -2.91 22.90
N VAL A 223 15.19 -2.95 22.44
CA VAL A 223 15.99 -4.16 22.40
C VAL A 223 16.73 -4.24 23.70
#